data_6082fe686209ead4bba8cac13bb14e69
#
_entry.id   6082fe686209ead4bba8cac13bb14e69
#
_cell.length_a   1.000
_cell.length_b   1.000
_cell.length_c   1.000
_cell.angle_alpha   90.00
_cell.angle_beta   90.00
_cell.angle_gamma   90.00
#
_symmetry.space_group_name_H-M   'P 1'
#
loop_
_entity.id
_entity.type
_entity.pdbx_description
1 polymer ?
#
loop_
_entity_poly.entity_id
_entity_poly.type
_entity_poly.pdbx_seq_one_letter_code
_entity_poly.pdbx_strand_id
1 'polypeptide(L)'
;MNKFLYITDQDEYSDHSFIGPLFQKYLTKHFDINTTFFSKEKSEIEIKEDGRIIIPEKSKSHILQELEKNNINLNEYQFVVVRNNTDLLKEVLKQKTKYNFKVGFRLSFPKRIAKLETDLANNKKSILDIISNKIQTYSEVNLINECDIFLPTSFQMKNDYFKDVKVRTFVIPSAIDPDILHDNIQHEGKEKRFFYAGTLDKLREFETVLEAFSTIDNDKYKLMISTKDPEYLDDMLSLYPNLRTNIEICDAKNREDLLKLIALCDVGLSILPDIALFNSSTPIKVLDYYSSAVPCIMSKNENNTS
;
A
#
# COMPACT_ATOMS: atom_id res chain seq x y z
N MET A 1 14.48 26.25 3.79
CA MET A 1 13.19 25.52 3.55
C MET A 1 12.64 25.05 4.88
N ASN A 2 11.32 24.86 4.99
CA ASN A 2 10.73 24.25 6.19
C ASN A 2 11.20 22.80 6.31
N LYS A 3 11.56 22.37 7.53
CA LYS A 3 12.04 21.02 7.78
C LYS A 3 10.88 20.08 8.11
N PHE A 4 10.90 18.91 7.52
CA PHE A 4 9.81 17.94 7.56
C PHE A 4 10.35 16.55 7.93
N LEU A 5 9.76 15.92 8.94
CA LEU A 5 10.06 14.53 9.31
C LEU A 5 8.93 13.62 8.88
N TYR A 6 9.24 12.65 8.02
CA TYR A 6 8.29 11.61 7.62
C TYR A 6 8.66 10.27 8.27
N ILE A 7 7.81 9.80 9.18
CA ILE A 7 8.02 8.55 9.91
C ILE A 7 7.21 7.46 9.22
N THR A 8 7.90 6.55 8.53
CA THR A 8 7.26 5.43 7.83
C THR A 8 6.98 4.26 8.77
N ASP A 9 6.22 3.28 8.30
CA ASP A 9 6.06 1.97 8.92
C ASP A 9 6.86 0.89 8.16
N GLN A 10 7.80 1.31 7.28
CA GLN A 10 8.59 0.45 6.40
C GLN A 10 9.98 0.21 6.97
N ASP A 11 10.59 -0.89 6.56
CA ASP A 11 11.95 -1.30 6.89
C ASP A 11 13.00 -0.76 5.90
N GLU A 12 12.58 -0.45 4.68
CA GLU A 12 13.46 0.10 3.65
C GLU A 12 12.76 1.10 2.73
N TYR A 13 13.54 1.78 1.91
CA TYR A 13 13.02 2.61 0.83
C TYR A 13 12.24 1.77 -0.17
N SER A 14 11.09 2.30 -0.55
CA SER A 14 10.25 1.71 -1.58
C SER A 14 9.53 2.78 -2.38
N ASP A 15 9.41 2.61 -3.68
CA ASP A 15 8.55 3.41 -4.54
C ASP A 15 7.09 2.97 -4.47
N HIS A 16 6.83 1.87 -3.76
CA HIS A 16 5.48 1.35 -3.53
C HIS A 16 4.55 2.41 -2.94
N SER A 17 3.35 2.52 -3.48
CA SER A 17 2.38 3.57 -3.12
C SER A 17 2.93 5.00 -3.25
N PHE A 18 3.91 5.21 -4.13
CA PHE A 18 4.51 6.51 -4.39
C PHE A 18 5.17 7.18 -3.16
N ILE A 19 5.56 6.42 -2.15
CA ILE A 19 6.12 6.98 -0.92
C ILE A 19 7.51 7.56 -1.17
N GLY A 20 8.40 6.75 -1.71
CA GLY A 20 9.75 7.17 -2.01
C GLY A 20 9.79 8.36 -2.96
N PRO A 21 9.21 8.27 -4.17
CA PRO A 21 9.18 9.39 -5.10
C PRO A 21 8.57 10.65 -4.51
N LEU A 22 7.45 10.58 -3.80
CA LEU A 22 6.79 11.73 -3.23
C LEU A 22 7.70 12.45 -2.22
N PHE A 23 8.21 11.73 -1.22
CA PHE A 23 8.94 12.34 -0.09
C PHE A 23 10.43 12.55 -0.36
N GLN A 24 11.03 11.84 -1.31
CA GLN A 24 12.46 11.94 -1.59
C GLN A 24 12.81 12.58 -2.95
N LYS A 25 11.83 12.81 -3.82
CA LYS A 25 12.07 13.43 -5.13
C LYS A 25 11.23 14.69 -5.33
N TYR A 26 9.92 14.62 -5.10
CA TYR A 26 9.02 15.72 -5.44
C TYR A 26 8.90 16.75 -4.31
N LEU A 27 8.63 16.34 -3.09
CA LEU A 27 8.46 17.26 -1.96
C LEU A 27 9.78 17.87 -1.50
N THR A 28 10.93 17.26 -1.77
CA THR A 28 12.26 17.84 -1.48
C THR A 28 12.54 19.12 -2.25
N LYS A 29 11.79 19.41 -3.31
CA LYS A 29 11.83 20.71 -3.99
C LYS A 29 11.27 21.87 -3.15
N HIS A 30 10.47 21.56 -2.12
CA HIS A 30 9.74 22.54 -1.31
C HIS A 30 10.08 22.46 0.19
N PHE A 31 10.56 21.31 0.64
CA PHE A 31 10.87 21.02 2.05
C PHE A 31 12.25 20.37 2.18
N ASP A 32 12.89 20.60 3.30
CA ASP A 32 14.04 19.79 3.77
C ASP A 32 13.45 18.56 4.50
N ILE A 33 13.53 17.38 3.89
CA ILE A 33 12.82 16.20 4.34
C ILE A 33 13.77 15.13 4.86
N ASN A 34 13.52 14.69 6.09
CA ASN A 34 14.05 13.45 6.61
C ASN A 34 12.97 12.36 6.60
N THR A 35 13.30 11.16 6.12
CA THR A 35 12.41 10.01 6.08
C THR A 35 13.01 8.88 6.92
N THR A 36 12.23 8.36 7.89
CA THR A 36 12.71 7.27 8.76
C THR A 36 12.23 5.90 8.27
N PHE A 37 13.11 4.91 8.42
CA PHE A 37 12.85 3.49 8.17
C PHE A 37 13.29 2.67 9.37
N PHE A 38 12.66 1.52 9.61
CA PHE A 38 12.98 0.65 10.76
C PHE A 38 13.61 -0.65 10.30
N SER A 39 14.86 -0.89 10.68
CA SER A 39 15.59 -2.09 10.30
C SER A 39 15.78 -3.05 11.48
N LYS A 40 15.55 -4.34 11.24
CA LYS A 40 15.85 -5.42 12.19
C LYS A 40 17.34 -5.76 12.23
N GLU A 41 18.07 -5.44 11.17
CA GLU A 41 19.49 -5.77 11.02
C GLU A 41 20.42 -4.72 11.64
N LYS A 42 19.94 -3.48 11.79
CA LYS A 42 20.75 -2.39 12.34
C LYS A 42 20.68 -2.38 13.87
N SER A 43 21.82 -2.14 14.50
CA SER A 43 21.96 -1.95 15.96
C SER A 43 21.99 -0.48 16.36
N GLU A 44 22.38 0.42 15.45
CA GLU A 44 22.54 1.86 15.63
C GLU A 44 21.84 2.63 14.51
N ILE A 45 21.56 3.92 14.75
CA ILE A 45 20.98 4.80 13.73
C ILE A 45 22.03 5.09 12.66
N GLU A 46 21.57 5.05 11.41
CA GLU A 46 22.34 5.44 10.24
C GLU A 46 21.65 6.60 9.53
N ILE A 47 22.34 7.74 9.42
CA ILE A 47 21.83 8.92 8.72
C ILE A 47 22.49 8.97 7.34
N LYS A 48 21.66 8.92 6.29
CA LYS A 48 22.11 8.99 4.89
C LYS A 48 22.16 10.44 4.41
N GLU A 49 23.02 10.72 3.45
CA GLU A 49 23.17 12.06 2.83
C GLU A 49 21.90 12.52 2.11
N ASP A 50 21.08 11.60 1.65
CA ASP A 50 19.80 11.88 0.96
C ASP A 50 18.61 12.10 1.91
N GLY A 51 18.86 12.28 3.21
CA GLY A 51 17.84 12.52 4.23
C GLY A 51 17.15 11.28 4.77
N ARG A 52 17.52 10.07 4.33
CA ARG A 52 17.02 8.82 4.93
C ARG A 52 17.67 8.58 6.28
N ILE A 53 16.88 8.17 7.25
CA ILE A 53 17.33 7.80 8.59
C ILE A 53 16.90 6.37 8.86
N ILE A 54 17.87 5.46 8.96
CA ILE A 54 17.63 4.05 9.26
C ILE A 54 17.72 3.85 10.78
N ILE A 55 16.64 3.41 11.39
CA ILE A 55 16.48 3.30 12.84
C ILE A 55 16.37 1.82 13.21
N PRO A 56 17.06 1.34 14.25
CA PRO A 56 16.84 -0.02 14.76
C PRO A 56 15.39 -0.25 15.16
N GLU A 57 14.79 -1.38 14.77
CA GLU A 57 13.39 -1.74 15.10
C GLU A 57 13.10 -1.62 16.61
N LYS A 58 14.07 -1.99 17.46
CA LYS A 58 13.97 -1.90 18.93
C LYS A 58 13.76 -0.47 19.46
N SER A 59 14.18 0.55 18.71
CA SER A 59 14.08 1.97 19.08
C SER A 59 12.73 2.60 18.65
N LYS A 60 11.87 1.86 17.99
CA LYS A 60 10.61 2.34 17.40
C LYS A 60 9.68 3.02 18.41
N SER A 61 9.56 2.44 19.61
CA SER A 61 8.70 3.00 20.69
C SER A 61 9.22 4.29 21.31
N HIS A 62 10.47 4.67 21.04
CA HIS A 62 11.13 5.86 21.57
C HIS A 62 11.86 6.66 20.47
N ILE A 63 11.25 6.66 19.27
CA ILE A 63 11.88 7.20 18.06
C ILE A 63 12.40 8.64 18.24
N LEU A 64 11.60 9.54 18.81
CA LEU A 64 12.00 10.95 18.94
C LEU A 64 13.19 11.12 19.90
N GLN A 65 13.22 10.36 21.00
CA GLN A 65 14.35 10.35 21.92
C GLN A 65 15.61 9.80 21.26
N GLU A 66 15.45 8.79 20.43
CA GLU A 66 16.57 8.17 19.72
C GLU A 66 17.15 9.11 18.66
N LEU A 67 16.30 9.87 17.96
CA LEU A 67 16.72 10.92 17.03
C LEU A 67 17.51 12.01 17.76
N GLU A 68 17.04 12.50 18.92
CA GLU A 68 17.75 13.49 19.72
C GLU A 68 19.14 13.01 20.21
N LYS A 69 19.24 11.77 20.70
CA LYS A 69 20.52 11.17 21.11
C LYS A 69 21.54 11.12 19.97
N ASN A 70 21.07 11.07 18.74
CA ASN A 70 21.91 11.06 17.55
C ASN A 70 22.06 12.45 16.91
N ASN A 71 21.94 13.52 17.74
CA ASN A 71 22.13 14.91 17.36
C ASN A 71 21.16 15.47 16.30
N ILE A 72 19.98 14.85 16.14
CA ILE A 72 18.92 15.38 15.30
C ILE A 72 18.10 16.35 16.14
N ASN A 73 18.17 17.64 15.82
CA ASN A 73 17.48 18.69 16.56
C ASN A 73 16.00 18.74 16.15
N LEU A 74 15.13 18.17 16.98
CA LEU A 74 13.69 18.10 16.72
C LEU A 74 12.99 19.47 16.71
N ASN A 75 13.58 20.52 17.30
CA ASN A 75 13.05 21.88 17.27
C ASN A 75 13.12 22.52 15.86
N GLU A 76 13.90 21.96 14.96
CA GLU A 76 14.01 22.47 13.59
C GLU A 76 12.85 22.01 12.70
N TYR A 77 12.12 20.95 13.10
CA TYR A 77 11.02 20.41 12.30
C TYR A 77 9.73 21.22 12.53
N GLN A 78 9.16 21.72 11.44
CA GLN A 78 7.85 22.34 11.43
C GLN A 78 6.73 21.33 11.29
N PHE A 79 7.02 20.19 10.64
CA PHE A 79 6.05 19.14 10.38
C PHE A 79 6.62 17.76 10.71
N VAL A 80 5.81 16.94 11.37
CA VAL A 80 6.07 15.51 11.58
C VAL A 80 4.87 14.74 11.10
N VAL A 81 5.04 13.86 10.12
CA VAL A 81 3.97 13.02 9.60
C VAL A 81 4.29 11.55 9.86
N VAL A 82 3.35 10.87 10.50
CA VAL A 82 3.44 9.44 10.80
C VAL A 82 2.57 8.65 9.83
N ARG A 83 3.11 7.56 9.27
CA ARG A 83 2.40 6.70 8.34
C ARG A 83 1.91 5.40 9.00
N ASN A 84 0.62 5.08 8.85
CA ASN A 84 -0.06 3.81 9.15
C ASN A 84 0.12 3.27 10.59
N ASN A 85 0.93 3.87 11.44
CA ASN A 85 1.26 3.33 12.75
C ASN A 85 0.77 4.24 13.87
N THR A 86 -0.27 3.82 14.57
CA THR A 86 -0.90 4.58 15.65
C THR A 86 -0.08 4.62 16.94
N ASP A 87 0.78 3.63 17.20
CA ASP A 87 1.68 3.67 18.37
C ASP A 87 2.77 4.72 18.18
N LEU A 88 3.36 4.79 16.99
CA LEU A 88 4.27 5.88 16.62
C LEU A 88 3.57 7.25 16.66
N LEU A 89 2.33 7.32 16.17
CA LEU A 89 1.55 8.56 16.24
C LEU A 89 1.36 9.02 17.69
N LYS A 90 1.00 8.09 18.60
CA LYS A 90 0.83 8.38 20.01
C LYS A 90 2.11 8.90 20.65
N GLU A 91 3.26 8.32 20.30
CA GLU A 91 4.57 8.79 20.79
C GLU A 91 4.88 10.21 20.29
N VAL A 92 4.66 10.50 19.01
CA VAL A 92 4.86 11.82 18.43
C VAL A 92 3.94 12.88 19.06
N LEU A 93 2.65 12.55 19.25
CA LEU A 93 1.68 13.46 19.86
C LEU A 93 2.04 13.84 21.30
N LYS A 94 2.57 12.93 22.10
CA LYS A 94 3.05 13.23 23.46
C LYS A 94 4.13 14.31 23.48
N GLN A 95 4.91 14.41 22.42
CA GLN A 95 6.04 15.34 22.32
C GLN A 95 5.69 16.63 21.54
N LYS A 96 4.49 16.71 20.97
CA LYS A 96 4.04 17.80 20.09
C LYS A 96 4.22 19.19 20.72
N THR A 97 3.86 19.34 22.00
CA THR A 97 3.98 20.62 22.72
C THR A 97 5.44 20.97 23.07
N LYS A 98 6.27 19.95 23.32
CA LYS A 98 7.69 20.15 23.66
C LYS A 98 8.46 20.77 22.50
N TYR A 99 8.21 20.30 21.26
CA TYR A 99 8.98 20.71 20.07
C TYR A 99 8.22 21.68 19.16
N ASN A 100 6.96 21.99 19.46
CA ASN A 100 6.11 22.94 18.73
C ASN A 100 5.96 22.64 17.20
N PHE A 101 6.06 21.36 16.80
CA PHE A 101 5.80 20.95 15.42
C PHE A 101 4.31 20.62 15.18
N LYS A 102 3.90 20.70 13.93
CA LYS A 102 2.59 20.23 13.48
C LYS A 102 2.64 18.74 13.17
N VAL A 103 1.58 18.01 13.58
CA VAL A 103 1.52 16.56 13.41
C VAL A 103 0.48 16.18 12.33
N GLY A 104 0.91 15.35 11.38
CA GLY A 104 0.05 14.74 10.41
C GLY A 104 -0.02 13.21 10.55
N PHE A 105 -1.17 12.63 10.24
CA PHE A 105 -1.29 11.18 10.12
C PHE A 105 -1.63 10.77 8.69
N ARG A 106 -0.74 9.98 8.07
CA ARG A 106 -0.92 9.39 6.75
C ARG A 106 -1.47 7.98 6.88
N LEU A 107 -2.69 7.75 6.41
CA LEU A 107 -3.28 6.42 6.30
C LEU A 107 -3.31 6.00 4.83
N SER A 108 -2.36 5.16 4.43
CA SER A 108 -2.29 4.65 3.07
C SER A 108 -3.08 3.36 2.86
N PHE A 109 -3.28 2.57 3.92
CA PHE A 109 -4.09 1.36 3.89
C PHE A 109 -4.53 0.97 5.31
N PRO A 110 -5.80 0.62 5.55
CA PRO A 110 -6.32 0.28 6.86
C PRO A 110 -6.00 -1.18 7.24
N LYS A 111 -4.69 -1.49 7.44
CA LYS A 111 -4.15 -2.86 7.63
C LYS A 111 -4.91 -3.67 8.68
N ARG A 112 -5.29 -3.05 9.81
CA ARG A 112 -5.99 -3.75 10.90
C ARG A 112 -7.39 -4.17 10.49
N ILE A 113 -8.11 -3.30 9.80
CA ILE A 113 -9.46 -3.58 9.28
C ILE A 113 -9.37 -4.66 8.20
N ALA A 114 -8.43 -4.54 7.27
CA ALA A 114 -8.20 -5.54 6.23
C ALA A 114 -7.90 -6.92 6.82
N LYS A 115 -7.07 -6.98 7.85
CA LYS A 115 -6.78 -8.24 8.55
C LYS A 115 -8.04 -8.85 9.19
N LEU A 116 -8.87 -8.03 9.85
CA LEU A 116 -10.11 -8.52 10.43
C LEU A 116 -11.04 -9.09 9.34
N GLU A 117 -11.24 -8.38 8.23
CA GLU A 117 -12.11 -8.82 7.15
C GLU A 117 -11.59 -10.13 6.52
N THR A 118 -10.28 -10.24 6.29
CA THR A 118 -9.65 -11.49 5.82
C THR A 118 -9.84 -12.65 6.82
N ASP A 119 -9.64 -12.38 8.11
CA ASP A 119 -9.80 -13.41 9.15
C ASP A 119 -11.27 -13.84 9.29
N LEU A 120 -12.23 -12.93 9.09
CA LEU A 120 -13.67 -13.25 9.08
C LEU A 120 -14.04 -14.10 7.86
N ALA A 121 -13.56 -13.75 6.68
CA ALA A 121 -13.76 -14.55 5.45
C ALA A 121 -13.23 -15.98 5.58
N ASN A 122 -12.18 -16.17 6.39
CA ASN A 122 -11.61 -17.49 6.69
C ASN A 122 -12.24 -18.18 7.92
N ASN A 123 -13.32 -17.64 8.51
CA ASN A 123 -13.95 -18.13 9.74
C ASN A 123 -13.00 -18.23 10.95
N LYS A 124 -11.98 -17.35 11.02
CA LYS A 124 -10.96 -17.34 12.09
C LYS A 124 -11.30 -16.36 13.22
N LYS A 125 -12.38 -15.58 13.10
CA LYS A 125 -12.77 -14.53 14.05
C LYS A 125 -14.24 -14.62 14.44
N SER A 126 -14.54 -14.02 15.59
CA SER A 126 -15.86 -14.01 16.22
C SER A 126 -16.47 -12.60 16.24
N ILE A 127 -17.72 -12.52 16.70
CA ILE A 127 -18.43 -11.24 16.95
C ILE A 127 -17.63 -10.36 17.95
N LEU A 128 -16.96 -10.95 18.93
CA LEU A 128 -16.14 -10.22 19.89
C LEU A 128 -14.97 -9.50 19.22
N ASP A 129 -14.37 -10.11 18.22
CA ASP A 129 -13.28 -9.49 17.44
C ASP A 129 -13.78 -8.28 16.64
N ILE A 130 -15.01 -8.34 16.11
CA ILE A 130 -15.66 -7.21 15.43
C ILE A 130 -15.88 -6.04 16.41
N ILE A 131 -16.38 -6.34 17.60
CA ILE A 131 -16.60 -5.31 18.64
C ILE A 131 -15.27 -4.70 19.08
N SER A 132 -14.27 -5.53 19.36
CA SER A 132 -12.92 -5.08 19.70
C SER A 132 -12.33 -4.18 18.61
N ASN A 133 -12.50 -4.55 17.33
CA ASN A 133 -12.04 -3.76 16.19
C ASN A 133 -12.73 -2.38 16.15
N LYS A 134 -14.04 -2.31 16.39
CA LYS A 134 -14.78 -1.03 16.45
C LYS A 134 -14.27 -0.12 17.57
N ILE A 135 -14.00 -0.68 18.75
CA ILE A 135 -13.45 0.08 19.90
C ILE A 135 -12.05 0.62 19.53
N GLN A 136 -11.22 -0.19 18.90
CA GLN A 136 -9.89 0.23 18.44
C GLN A 136 -9.98 1.32 17.38
N THR A 137 -10.90 1.20 16.40
CA THR A 137 -11.13 2.24 15.39
C THR A 137 -11.58 3.57 16.05
N TYR A 138 -12.44 3.52 17.04
CA TYR A 138 -12.83 4.71 17.80
C TYR A 138 -11.64 5.35 18.52
N SER A 139 -10.77 4.55 19.14
CA SER A 139 -9.53 5.02 19.75
C SER A 139 -8.57 5.66 18.73
N GLU A 140 -8.44 5.06 17.54
CA GLU A 140 -7.66 5.62 16.45
C GLU A 140 -8.21 6.97 15.96
N VAL A 141 -9.53 7.08 15.80
CA VAL A 141 -10.20 8.34 15.43
C VAL A 141 -9.90 9.43 16.44
N ASN A 142 -9.99 9.14 17.75
CA ASN A 142 -9.66 10.10 18.79
C ASN A 142 -8.21 10.56 18.68
N LEU A 143 -7.28 9.62 18.49
CA LEU A 143 -5.87 9.93 18.34
C LEU A 143 -5.59 10.79 17.08
N ILE A 144 -6.23 10.48 15.95
CA ILE A 144 -6.14 11.27 14.73
C ILE A 144 -6.69 12.69 14.94
N ASN A 145 -7.74 12.85 15.76
CA ASN A 145 -8.30 14.15 16.07
C ASN A 145 -7.38 15.05 16.94
N GLU A 146 -6.31 14.52 17.52
CA GLU A 146 -5.24 15.29 18.18
C GLU A 146 -4.18 15.80 17.17
N CYS A 147 -4.18 15.29 15.93
CA CYS A 147 -3.31 15.78 14.86
C CYS A 147 -3.74 17.16 14.36
N ASP A 148 -2.89 17.81 13.57
CA ASP A 148 -3.23 19.03 12.81
C ASP A 148 -3.84 18.70 11.44
N ILE A 149 -3.50 17.50 10.89
CA ILE A 149 -3.95 17.08 9.56
C ILE A 149 -4.08 15.57 9.46
N PHE A 150 -5.10 15.12 8.71
CA PHE A 150 -5.29 13.74 8.33
C PHE A 150 -5.12 13.56 6.81
N LEU A 151 -4.35 12.56 6.41
CA LEU A 151 -3.93 12.31 5.03
C LEU A 151 -4.33 10.88 4.59
N PRO A 152 -5.63 10.60 4.37
CA PRO A 152 -6.07 9.28 3.85
C PRO A 152 -5.76 9.13 2.37
N THR A 153 -5.87 7.90 1.86
CA THR A 153 -5.68 7.61 0.43
C THR A 153 -6.87 8.10 -0.41
N SER A 154 -8.07 8.10 0.16
CA SER A 154 -9.29 8.58 -0.51
C SER A 154 -10.28 9.19 0.49
N PHE A 155 -11.24 9.97 -0.01
CA PHE A 155 -12.39 10.37 0.80
C PHE A 155 -13.28 9.18 1.16
N GLN A 156 -13.37 8.18 0.28
CA GLN A 156 -14.13 6.96 0.54
C GLN A 156 -13.58 6.24 1.78
N MET A 157 -12.26 6.05 1.87
CA MET A 157 -11.61 5.46 3.06
C MET A 157 -11.97 6.22 4.34
N LYS A 158 -11.95 7.57 4.29
CA LYS A 158 -12.36 8.39 5.44
C LYS A 158 -13.82 8.16 5.80
N ASN A 159 -14.72 8.16 4.82
CA ASN A 159 -16.16 8.04 5.04
C ASN A 159 -16.55 6.67 5.59
N ASP A 160 -15.94 5.60 5.08
CA ASP A 160 -16.26 4.23 5.48
C ASP A 160 -15.73 3.87 6.88
N TYR A 161 -14.51 4.31 7.20
CA TYR A 161 -13.83 3.83 8.40
C TYR A 161 -13.50 4.91 9.43
N PHE A 162 -13.38 6.17 9.01
CA PHE A 162 -12.89 7.28 9.84
C PHE A 162 -13.79 8.53 9.74
N LYS A 163 -15.09 8.35 9.57
CA LYS A 163 -16.07 9.44 9.37
C LYS A 163 -16.05 10.50 10.46
N ASP A 164 -15.74 10.09 11.71
CA ASP A 164 -15.72 10.96 12.88
C ASP A 164 -14.37 11.69 13.06
N VAL A 165 -13.45 11.60 12.10
CA VAL A 165 -12.25 12.43 12.04
C VAL A 165 -12.66 13.85 11.63
N LYS A 166 -12.36 14.82 12.54
CA LYS A 166 -12.77 16.24 12.44
C LYS A 166 -11.66 17.16 11.96
N VAL A 167 -10.39 16.73 12.07
CA VAL A 167 -9.24 17.54 11.65
C VAL A 167 -9.22 17.74 10.14
N ARG A 168 -8.52 18.78 9.72
CA ARG A 168 -8.35 19.08 8.30
C ARG A 168 -7.85 17.85 7.55
N THR A 169 -8.55 17.48 6.49
CA THR A 169 -8.26 16.29 5.71
C THR A 169 -7.82 16.67 4.30
N PHE A 170 -6.69 16.10 3.86
CA PHE A 170 -6.24 16.14 2.47
C PHE A 170 -6.01 14.71 1.99
N VAL A 171 -6.64 14.36 0.89
CA VAL A 171 -6.44 13.07 0.25
C VAL A 171 -5.09 13.06 -0.46
N ILE A 172 -4.29 12.02 -0.17
CA ILE A 172 -3.09 11.70 -0.94
C ILE A 172 -3.30 10.32 -1.56
N PRO A 173 -3.75 10.21 -2.80
CA PRO A 173 -4.02 8.91 -3.45
C PRO A 173 -2.73 8.13 -3.69
N SER A 174 -2.88 6.88 -4.05
CA SER A 174 -1.79 6.12 -4.67
C SER A 174 -1.41 6.76 -6.00
N ALA A 175 -0.13 6.75 -6.32
CA ALA A 175 0.39 7.31 -7.56
C ALA A 175 1.61 6.51 -8.02
N ILE A 176 2.06 6.80 -9.22
CA ILE A 176 3.30 6.27 -9.82
C ILE A 176 4.25 7.42 -10.12
N ASP A 177 5.53 7.13 -10.18
CA ASP A 177 6.53 8.07 -10.67
C ASP A 177 6.45 8.11 -12.20
N PRO A 178 6.16 9.26 -12.85
CA PRO A 178 6.10 9.36 -14.30
C PRO A 178 7.44 9.09 -14.99
N ASP A 179 8.56 9.12 -14.25
CA ASP A 179 9.86 8.79 -14.82
C ASP A 179 10.10 7.26 -14.91
N ILE A 180 9.17 6.44 -14.38
CA ILE A 180 9.19 4.98 -14.45
C ILE A 180 8.08 4.50 -15.41
N LEU A 181 7.97 5.13 -16.56
CA LEU A 181 7.07 4.67 -17.61
C LEU A 181 7.77 3.60 -18.45
N HIS A 182 7.05 2.54 -18.77
CA HIS A 182 7.52 1.46 -19.63
C HIS A 182 6.63 1.40 -20.87
N ASP A 183 7.28 1.21 -22.03
CA ASP A 183 6.54 0.94 -23.26
C ASP A 183 6.00 -0.49 -23.26
N ASN A 184 4.77 -0.65 -23.70
CA ASN A 184 4.20 -1.97 -23.93
C ASN A 184 4.95 -2.64 -25.08
N ILE A 185 5.41 -3.87 -24.84
CA ILE A 185 6.05 -4.70 -25.85
C ILE A 185 4.96 -5.51 -26.53
N GLN A 186 4.58 -5.10 -27.75
CA GLN A 186 3.57 -5.83 -28.50
C GLN A 186 4.00 -7.28 -28.74
N HIS A 187 3.12 -8.19 -28.42
CA HIS A 187 3.29 -9.61 -28.65
C HIS A 187 2.72 -10.00 -30.03
N GLU A 188 3.55 -10.63 -30.86
CA GLU A 188 3.14 -11.07 -32.21
C GLU A 188 2.31 -12.36 -32.22
N GLY A 189 2.07 -12.99 -31.07
CA GLY A 189 1.30 -14.22 -30.90
C GLY A 189 -0.20 -14.04 -31.18
N LYS A 190 -0.87 -15.13 -31.58
CA LYS A 190 -2.33 -15.14 -31.79
C LYS A 190 -3.11 -15.13 -30.47
N GLU A 191 -2.52 -15.64 -29.39
CA GLU A 191 -3.11 -15.68 -28.06
C GLU A 191 -2.99 -14.31 -27.36
N LYS A 192 -3.98 -13.92 -26.59
CA LYS A 192 -3.93 -12.71 -25.74
C LYS A 192 -3.34 -13.03 -24.38
N ARG A 193 -2.38 -12.22 -23.93
CA ARG A 193 -1.72 -12.34 -22.64
C ARG A 193 -2.42 -11.48 -21.60
N PHE A 194 -3.03 -12.11 -20.61
CA PHE A 194 -3.62 -11.46 -19.45
C PHE A 194 -2.64 -11.55 -18.28
N PHE A 195 -2.58 -10.50 -17.46
CA PHE A 195 -1.70 -10.47 -16.31
C PHE A 195 -2.43 -10.13 -15.02
N TYR A 196 -2.23 -10.93 -14.01
CA TYR A 196 -2.66 -10.64 -12.64
C TYR A 196 -1.45 -10.57 -11.72
N ALA A 197 -1.36 -9.50 -10.92
CA ALA A 197 -0.38 -9.36 -9.85
C ALA A 197 -1.08 -9.14 -8.51
N GLY A 198 -0.68 -9.90 -7.50
CA GLY A 198 -1.15 -9.66 -6.13
C GLY A 198 -1.35 -10.90 -5.28
N THR A 199 -1.76 -10.64 -4.04
CA THR A 199 -2.13 -11.68 -3.08
C THR A 199 -3.36 -12.43 -3.57
N LEU A 200 -3.38 -13.72 -3.32
CA LEU A 200 -4.53 -14.60 -3.51
C LEU A 200 -5.05 -15.02 -2.14
N ASP A 201 -6.31 -14.79 -1.88
CA ASP A 201 -7.01 -15.21 -0.68
C ASP A 201 -8.52 -15.28 -0.92
N LYS A 202 -9.26 -15.84 0.03
CA LYS A 202 -10.72 -15.97 -0.08
C LYS A 202 -11.43 -14.63 -0.20
N LEU A 203 -10.90 -13.58 0.41
CA LEU A 203 -11.52 -12.26 0.38
C LEU A 203 -11.45 -11.62 -1.01
N ARG A 204 -10.48 -12.01 -1.83
CA ARG A 204 -10.30 -11.49 -3.19
C ARG A 204 -11.07 -12.26 -4.26
N GLU A 205 -11.62 -13.42 -3.91
CA GLU A 205 -12.48 -14.21 -4.78
C GLU A 205 -11.90 -14.47 -6.18
N PHE A 206 -10.58 -14.73 -6.27
CA PHE A 206 -9.88 -14.92 -7.54
C PHE A 206 -10.42 -16.14 -8.32
N GLU A 207 -11.11 -17.02 -7.65
CA GLU A 207 -11.79 -18.17 -8.25
C GLU A 207 -12.78 -17.74 -9.33
N THR A 208 -13.45 -16.58 -9.16
CA THR A 208 -14.35 -16.01 -10.18
C THR A 208 -13.63 -15.67 -11.49
N VAL A 209 -12.36 -15.28 -11.39
CA VAL A 209 -11.50 -15.04 -12.57
C VAL A 209 -11.20 -16.37 -13.26
N LEU A 210 -10.82 -17.41 -12.51
CA LEU A 210 -10.54 -18.73 -13.06
C LEU A 210 -11.79 -19.32 -13.72
N GLU A 211 -12.96 -19.19 -13.09
CA GLU A 211 -14.24 -19.63 -13.66
C GLU A 211 -14.50 -18.95 -15.00
N ALA A 212 -14.35 -17.62 -15.09
CA ALA A 212 -14.52 -16.88 -16.34
C ALA A 212 -13.55 -17.38 -17.43
N PHE A 213 -12.28 -17.59 -17.11
CA PHE A 213 -11.29 -18.08 -18.07
C PHE A 213 -11.55 -19.54 -18.48
N SER A 214 -12.18 -20.35 -17.64
CA SER A 214 -12.53 -21.75 -17.96
C SER A 214 -13.55 -21.88 -19.10
N THR A 215 -14.24 -20.80 -19.45
CA THR A 215 -15.23 -20.74 -20.54
C THR A 215 -14.63 -20.29 -21.88
N ILE A 216 -13.35 -19.88 -21.90
CA ILE A 216 -12.66 -19.38 -23.10
C ILE A 216 -11.86 -20.51 -23.74
N ASP A 217 -11.80 -20.56 -25.08
CA ASP A 217 -10.99 -21.54 -25.81
C ASP A 217 -9.50 -21.41 -25.46
N ASN A 218 -8.86 -22.53 -25.16
CA ASN A 218 -7.48 -22.57 -24.65
C ASN A 218 -6.42 -22.05 -25.63
N ASP A 219 -6.69 -21.99 -26.92
CA ASP A 219 -5.77 -21.48 -27.92
C ASP A 219 -5.81 -19.94 -28.08
N LYS A 220 -6.69 -19.26 -27.34
CA LYS A 220 -6.91 -17.82 -27.49
C LYS A 220 -6.22 -16.96 -26.45
N TYR A 221 -5.78 -17.54 -25.34
CA TYR A 221 -5.21 -16.74 -24.25
C TYR A 221 -4.09 -17.45 -23.48
N LYS A 222 -3.30 -16.62 -22.79
CA LYS A 222 -2.39 -17.00 -21.72
C LYS A 222 -2.69 -16.15 -20.50
N LEU A 223 -2.82 -16.75 -19.30
CA LEU A 223 -3.02 -16.05 -18.04
C LEU A 223 -1.74 -16.11 -17.21
N MET A 224 -1.02 -15.01 -17.15
CA MET A 224 0.21 -14.86 -16.40
C MET A 224 -0.14 -14.35 -14.99
N ILE A 225 0.35 -15.02 -13.94
CA ILE A 225 0.01 -14.72 -12.55
C ILE A 225 1.30 -14.53 -11.74
N SER A 226 1.47 -13.35 -11.15
CA SER A 226 2.51 -13.08 -10.16
C SER A 226 1.88 -12.98 -8.77
N THR A 227 2.18 -13.96 -7.92
CA THR A 227 1.63 -14.04 -6.56
C THR A 227 2.70 -14.55 -5.58
N LYS A 228 2.52 -14.20 -4.29
CA LYS A 228 3.30 -14.76 -3.18
C LYS A 228 2.65 -16.01 -2.58
N ASP A 229 1.49 -16.41 -3.10
CA ASP A 229 0.67 -17.51 -2.60
C ASP A 229 0.47 -18.60 -3.69
N PRO A 230 1.55 -19.21 -4.22
CA PRO A 230 1.45 -20.18 -5.31
C PRO A 230 0.72 -21.47 -4.90
N GLU A 231 0.83 -21.89 -3.64
CA GLU A 231 0.12 -23.07 -3.11
C GLU A 231 -1.40 -22.84 -3.15
N TYR A 232 -1.87 -21.66 -2.73
CA TYR A 232 -3.30 -21.32 -2.80
C TYR A 232 -3.82 -21.29 -4.25
N LEU A 233 -2.98 -20.84 -5.20
CA LEU A 233 -3.30 -20.91 -6.62
C LEU A 233 -3.41 -22.36 -7.10
N ASP A 234 -2.51 -23.24 -6.70
CA ASP A 234 -2.53 -24.64 -7.11
C ASP A 234 -3.76 -25.38 -6.56
N ASP A 235 -4.17 -25.09 -5.33
CA ASP A 235 -5.42 -25.59 -4.75
C ASP A 235 -6.64 -25.18 -5.58
N MET A 236 -6.75 -23.91 -5.97
CA MET A 236 -7.82 -23.42 -6.84
C MET A 236 -7.79 -24.10 -8.23
N LEU A 237 -6.60 -24.26 -8.82
CA LEU A 237 -6.42 -24.90 -10.12
C LEU A 237 -6.76 -26.40 -10.11
N SER A 238 -6.80 -27.03 -8.96
CA SER A 238 -7.29 -28.40 -8.84
C SER A 238 -8.77 -28.53 -9.25
N LEU A 239 -9.56 -27.47 -9.09
CA LEU A 239 -10.96 -27.38 -9.50
C LEU A 239 -11.12 -27.06 -11.00
N TYR A 240 -10.08 -26.53 -11.65
CA TYR A 240 -10.07 -26.11 -13.04
C TYR A 240 -8.88 -26.73 -13.81
N PRO A 241 -8.77 -28.05 -13.91
CA PRO A 241 -7.58 -28.71 -14.47
C PRO A 241 -7.31 -28.35 -15.93
N ASN A 242 -8.35 -27.98 -16.69
CA ASN A 242 -8.25 -27.53 -18.08
C ASN A 242 -7.50 -26.19 -18.24
N LEU A 243 -7.39 -25.37 -17.18
CA LEU A 243 -6.68 -24.09 -17.23
C LEU A 243 -5.16 -24.23 -17.06
N ARG A 244 -4.67 -25.35 -16.54
CA ARG A 244 -3.23 -25.51 -16.20
C ARG A 244 -2.29 -25.25 -17.38
N THR A 245 -2.71 -25.58 -18.60
CA THR A 245 -1.91 -25.34 -19.82
C THR A 245 -1.84 -23.87 -20.23
N ASN A 246 -2.78 -23.06 -19.76
CA ASN A 246 -2.90 -21.65 -20.10
C ASN A 246 -2.38 -20.71 -19.01
N ILE A 247 -2.08 -21.25 -17.82
CA ILE A 247 -1.58 -20.46 -16.70
C ILE A 247 -0.06 -20.53 -16.65
N GLU A 248 0.55 -19.36 -16.52
CA GLU A 248 1.98 -19.17 -16.31
C GLU A 248 2.19 -18.45 -14.97
N ILE A 249 2.87 -19.13 -14.04
CA ILE A 249 3.25 -18.52 -12.75
C ILE A 249 4.54 -17.75 -12.97
N CYS A 250 4.50 -16.43 -12.74
CA CYS A 250 5.61 -15.53 -12.93
C CYS A 250 6.21 -15.10 -11.58
N ASP A 251 7.52 -15.20 -11.44
CA ASP A 251 8.26 -14.72 -10.27
C ASP A 251 8.76 -13.29 -10.49
N ALA A 252 8.14 -12.32 -9.81
CA ALA A 252 8.62 -10.93 -9.76
C ALA A 252 9.27 -10.70 -8.39
N LYS A 253 10.59 -10.67 -8.34
CA LYS A 253 11.36 -10.47 -7.10
C LYS A 253 11.24 -9.06 -6.54
N ASN A 254 11.04 -8.09 -7.41
CA ASN A 254 10.92 -6.67 -7.09
C ASN A 254 9.96 -5.98 -8.07
N ARG A 255 9.75 -4.67 -7.88
CA ARG A 255 8.83 -3.91 -8.73
C ARG A 255 9.32 -3.77 -10.17
N GLU A 256 10.61 -3.66 -10.40
CA GLU A 256 11.16 -3.56 -11.76
C GLU A 256 10.87 -4.83 -12.56
N ASP A 257 11.06 -6.01 -11.95
CA ASP A 257 10.71 -7.28 -12.58
C ASP A 257 9.21 -7.37 -12.88
N LEU A 258 8.37 -6.88 -11.93
CA LEU A 258 6.93 -6.84 -12.12
C LEU A 258 6.53 -5.98 -13.33
N LEU A 259 7.10 -4.79 -13.46
CA LEU A 259 6.81 -3.89 -14.59
C LEU A 259 7.29 -4.45 -15.93
N LYS A 260 8.43 -5.16 -15.96
CA LYS A 260 8.88 -5.89 -17.15
C LYS A 260 7.90 -6.99 -17.56
N LEU A 261 7.35 -7.74 -16.59
CA LEU A 261 6.32 -8.75 -16.88
C LEU A 261 5.03 -8.12 -17.38
N ILE A 262 4.59 -7.01 -16.78
CA ILE A 262 3.41 -6.26 -17.22
C ILE A 262 3.57 -5.78 -18.67
N ALA A 263 4.74 -5.26 -19.03
CA ALA A 263 5.01 -4.76 -20.37
C ALA A 263 4.90 -5.85 -21.48
N LEU A 264 4.98 -7.12 -21.11
CA LEU A 264 4.83 -8.26 -22.04
C LEU A 264 3.36 -8.70 -22.22
N CYS A 265 2.40 -8.04 -21.57
CA CYS A 265 1.01 -8.46 -21.55
C CYS A 265 0.12 -7.52 -22.36
N ASP A 266 -0.97 -8.06 -22.88
CA ASP A 266 -1.98 -7.30 -23.63
C ASP A 266 -2.99 -6.62 -22.69
N VAL A 267 -3.32 -7.27 -21.55
CA VAL A 267 -4.39 -6.82 -20.64
C VAL A 267 -4.04 -7.12 -19.19
N GLY A 268 -4.10 -6.12 -18.33
CA GLY A 268 -4.00 -6.27 -16.88
C GLY A 268 -5.34 -6.65 -16.24
N LEU A 269 -5.31 -7.38 -15.14
CA LEU A 269 -6.50 -7.78 -14.39
C LEU A 269 -6.48 -7.20 -12.96
N SER A 270 -7.54 -6.48 -12.61
CA SER A 270 -7.77 -5.96 -11.25
C SER A 270 -9.21 -6.20 -10.82
N ILE A 271 -9.62 -7.46 -10.85
CA ILE A 271 -10.95 -7.90 -10.43
C ILE A 271 -10.93 -8.11 -8.91
N LEU A 272 -11.79 -7.39 -8.22
CA LEU A 272 -11.93 -7.42 -6.76
C LEU A 272 -13.43 -7.36 -6.41
N PRO A 273 -13.86 -8.03 -5.33
CA PRO A 273 -15.24 -7.94 -4.84
C PRO A 273 -15.64 -6.50 -4.48
N ASP A 274 -16.93 -6.22 -4.59
CA ASP A 274 -17.50 -4.92 -4.20
C ASP A 274 -17.70 -4.86 -2.68
N ILE A 275 -16.60 -4.61 -1.97
CA ILE A 275 -16.59 -4.41 -0.52
C ILE A 275 -15.88 -3.10 -0.15
N ALA A 276 -16.26 -2.50 0.98
CA ALA A 276 -15.72 -1.21 1.43
C ALA A 276 -14.18 -1.18 1.46
N LEU A 277 -13.53 -2.28 1.84
CA LEU A 277 -12.08 -2.37 1.88
C LEU A 277 -11.44 -2.12 0.51
N PHE A 278 -11.94 -2.76 -0.55
CA PHE A 278 -11.38 -2.62 -1.90
C PHE A 278 -11.88 -1.36 -2.59
N ASN A 279 -13.04 -0.86 -2.19
CA ASN A 279 -13.58 0.41 -2.68
C ASN A 279 -12.89 1.63 -2.06
N SER A 280 -12.12 1.45 -0.98
CA SER A 280 -11.48 2.55 -0.25
C SER A 280 -10.32 3.23 -0.99
N SER A 281 -9.75 2.60 -2.02
CA SER A 281 -8.67 3.19 -2.82
C SER A 281 -8.47 2.44 -4.14
N THR A 282 -7.95 3.13 -5.16
CA THR A 282 -7.53 2.50 -6.41
C THR A 282 -6.39 1.51 -6.15
N PRO A 283 -6.50 0.26 -6.60
CA PRO A 283 -5.42 -0.72 -6.46
C PRO A 283 -4.15 -0.27 -7.20
N ILE A 284 -2.99 -0.41 -6.55
CA ILE A 284 -1.70 0.01 -7.13
C ILE A 284 -1.43 -0.68 -8.47
N LYS A 285 -1.79 -1.95 -8.61
CA LYS A 285 -1.63 -2.72 -9.86
C LYS A 285 -2.26 -2.03 -11.08
N VAL A 286 -3.38 -1.31 -10.91
CA VAL A 286 -4.01 -0.54 -11.97
C VAL A 286 -3.10 0.57 -12.47
N LEU A 287 -2.43 1.25 -11.54
CA LEU A 287 -1.46 2.29 -11.86
C LEU A 287 -0.21 1.69 -12.54
N ASP A 288 0.22 0.50 -12.11
CA ASP A 288 1.34 -0.21 -12.72
C ASP A 288 1.01 -0.62 -14.18
N TYR A 289 -0.23 -1.08 -14.45
CA TYR A 289 -0.68 -1.36 -15.81
C TYR A 289 -0.67 -0.10 -16.68
N TYR A 290 -1.20 1.01 -16.17
CA TYR A 290 -1.21 2.27 -16.91
C TYR A 290 0.20 2.82 -17.16
N SER A 291 1.13 2.67 -16.21
CA SER A 291 2.52 3.07 -16.41
C SER A 291 3.25 2.26 -17.48
N SER A 292 2.74 1.08 -17.81
CA SER A 292 3.25 0.20 -18.87
C SER A 292 2.42 0.26 -20.14
N ALA A 293 1.53 1.24 -20.29
CA ALA A 293 0.60 1.40 -21.41
C ALA A 293 -0.26 0.12 -21.67
N VAL A 294 -0.56 -0.66 -20.63
CA VAL A 294 -1.36 -1.88 -20.68
C VAL A 294 -2.79 -1.55 -20.26
N PRO A 295 -3.81 -1.78 -21.11
CA PRO A 295 -5.20 -1.63 -20.73
C PRO A 295 -5.55 -2.61 -19.60
N CYS A 296 -6.49 -2.22 -18.73
CA CYS A 296 -6.86 -3.02 -17.57
C CYS A 296 -8.36 -3.30 -17.51
N ILE A 297 -8.71 -4.57 -17.29
CA ILE A 297 -10.06 -4.95 -16.86
C ILE A 297 -10.09 -4.87 -15.33
N MET A 298 -10.99 -4.05 -14.80
CA MET A 298 -11.11 -3.84 -13.36
C MET A 298 -12.56 -3.86 -12.90
N SER A 299 -12.76 -4.19 -11.63
CA SER A 299 -14.08 -4.07 -10.99
C SER A 299 -14.53 -2.62 -10.96
N LYS A 300 -15.82 -2.40 -11.19
CA LYS A 300 -16.42 -1.07 -11.09
C LYS A 300 -16.54 -0.69 -9.61
N ASN A 301 -15.91 0.42 -9.22
CA ASN A 301 -16.12 1.07 -7.93
C ASN A 301 -15.98 2.60 -8.07
N GLU A 302 -16.30 3.36 -7.02
CA GLU A 302 -16.29 4.82 -7.06
C GLU A 302 -14.90 5.39 -7.38
N ASN A 303 -13.82 4.77 -6.87
CA ASN A 303 -12.46 5.24 -7.12
C ASN A 303 -11.92 4.90 -8.51
N ASN A 304 -12.58 3.99 -9.23
CA ASN A 304 -12.18 3.58 -10.58
C ASN A 304 -13.03 4.25 -11.67
N THR A 305 -14.12 4.92 -11.30
CA THR A 305 -15.09 5.51 -12.24
C THR A 305 -15.21 7.04 -12.15
N SER A 306 -14.48 7.65 -11.22
CA SER A 306 -14.43 9.11 -11.01
C SER A 306 -13.37 9.80 -11.87
#